data_e234c4139b4d39ed7eea555b62154d1b
#
_entry.id   e234c4139b4d39ed7eea555b62154d1b
#
_cell.length_a   1.000
_cell.length_b   1.000
_cell.length_c   1.000
_cell.angle_alpha   90.00
_cell.angle_beta   90.00
_cell.angle_gamma   90.00
#
_symmetry.space_group_name_H-M   'P 1'
#
loop_
_entity.id
_entity.type
_entity.pdbx_description
1 polymer ?
#
loop_
_entity_poly.entity_id
_entity_poly.type
_entity_poly.pdbx_seq_one_letter_code
_entity_poly.pdbx_strand_id
1 'polypeptide(L)'
;MSTSPSNEALLAELDRVVKETLGYFDGAGRSTTAKVDRWQARDVLMHFIYFHDATAWGLQAAALGGPPWQLPADADTINEVCRRLHAHESFDELLLQVKQAHARLVQAARGSSALDKPCFRRTNGETITGRQRLEVLARHWAEHVRELQAAAKTGG
;
A
#
# COMPACT_ATOMS: atom_id res chain seq x y z
N MET A 1 13.90 24.53 12.29
CA MET A 1 13.14 23.38 12.82
C MET A 1 12.26 22.83 11.72
N SER A 2 12.44 21.57 11.38
CA SER A 2 11.54 20.90 10.44
C SER A 2 10.24 20.59 11.17
N THR A 3 9.16 21.28 10.82
CA THR A 3 7.84 20.95 11.32
C THR A 3 7.36 19.66 10.60
N SER A 4 6.94 18.67 11.35
CA SER A 4 6.31 17.46 10.78
C SER A 4 5.10 17.87 9.93
N PRO A 5 4.89 17.24 8.77
CA PRO A 5 3.75 17.56 7.91
C PRO A 5 2.43 17.29 8.67
N SER A 6 1.41 18.08 8.36
CA SER A 6 0.07 17.86 8.94
C SER A 6 -0.52 16.53 8.46
N ASN A 7 -1.48 16.01 9.20
CA ASN A 7 -2.20 14.79 8.81
C ASN A 7 -2.84 14.91 7.43
N GLU A 8 -3.40 16.08 7.14
CA GLU A 8 -3.99 16.39 5.83
C GLU A 8 -2.95 16.39 4.72
N ALA A 9 -1.76 16.96 4.97
CA ALA A 9 -0.66 16.98 4.00
C ALA A 9 -0.15 15.56 3.70
N LEU A 10 -0.01 14.71 4.71
CA LEU A 10 0.39 13.31 4.54
C LEU A 10 -0.63 12.53 3.72
N LEU A 11 -1.90 12.70 4.02
CA LEU A 11 -2.98 12.03 3.31
C LEU A 11 -3.09 12.52 1.86
N ALA A 12 -2.94 13.83 1.64
CA ALA A 12 -2.93 14.41 0.31
C ALA A 12 -1.74 13.90 -0.53
N GLU A 13 -0.56 13.76 0.07
CA GLU A 13 0.61 13.21 -0.61
C GLU A 13 0.41 11.73 -0.98
N LEU A 14 -0.11 10.92 -0.07
CA LEU A 14 -0.44 9.52 -0.37
C LEU A 14 -1.45 9.44 -1.52
N ASP A 15 -2.52 10.22 -1.46
CA ASP A 15 -3.55 10.25 -2.50
C ASP A 15 -2.98 10.66 -3.86
N ARG A 16 -2.11 11.68 -3.88
CA ARG A 16 -1.41 12.11 -5.09
C ARG A 16 -0.55 10.99 -5.68
N VAL A 17 0.27 10.34 -4.85
CA VAL A 17 1.17 9.27 -5.29
C VAL A 17 0.36 8.07 -5.80
N VAL A 18 -0.69 7.68 -5.09
CA VAL A 18 -1.55 6.55 -5.51
C VAL A 18 -2.22 6.85 -6.85
N LYS A 19 -2.78 8.03 -7.04
CA LYS A 19 -3.40 8.43 -8.32
C LYS A 19 -2.40 8.42 -9.47
N GLU A 20 -1.22 8.97 -9.26
CA GLU A 20 -0.15 9.01 -10.25
C GLU A 20 0.33 7.60 -10.63
N THR A 21 0.55 6.75 -9.64
CA THR A 21 0.99 5.36 -9.85
C THR A 21 -0.10 4.49 -10.45
N LEU A 22 -1.36 4.68 -10.09
CA LEU A 22 -2.49 4.00 -10.74
C LEU A 22 -2.62 4.42 -12.21
N GLY A 23 -2.26 5.64 -12.57
CA GLY A 23 -2.15 6.06 -13.97
C GLY A 23 -1.15 5.21 -14.76
N TYR A 24 -0.01 4.87 -14.16
CA TYR A 24 0.95 3.93 -14.76
C TYR A 24 0.32 2.55 -14.97
N PHE A 25 -0.34 1.97 -13.95
CA PHE A 25 -0.97 0.65 -14.05
C PHE A 25 -2.14 0.63 -15.02
N ASP A 26 -2.84 1.71 -15.19
CA ASP A 26 -3.92 1.84 -16.19
C ASP A 26 -3.40 2.02 -17.62
N GLY A 27 -2.16 2.46 -17.76
CA GLY A 27 -1.45 2.64 -19.03
C GLY A 27 -0.41 1.55 -19.29
N ALA A 28 0.87 1.94 -19.26
CA ALA A 28 2.00 1.06 -19.59
C ALA A 28 2.12 -0.17 -18.70
N GLY A 29 1.75 -0.06 -17.42
CA GLY A 29 1.79 -1.17 -16.47
C GLY A 29 0.82 -2.30 -16.78
N ARG A 30 -0.26 -2.01 -17.51
CA ARG A 30 -1.25 -2.99 -17.93
C ARG A 30 -0.68 -4.03 -18.90
N SER A 31 0.18 -3.61 -19.79
CA SER A 31 0.73 -4.45 -20.86
C SER A 31 2.20 -4.84 -20.65
N THR A 32 2.85 -4.34 -19.62
CA THR A 32 4.24 -4.67 -19.37
C THR A 32 4.42 -6.15 -18.99
N THR A 33 5.48 -6.76 -19.53
CA THR A 33 5.94 -8.09 -19.14
C THR A 33 7.13 -8.02 -18.19
N ALA A 34 7.54 -6.82 -17.79
CA ALA A 34 8.66 -6.59 -16.90
C ALA A 34 8.43 -7.25 -15.54
N LYS A 35 9.50 -7.77 -14.97
CA LYS A 35 9.55 -8.36 -13.64
C LYS A 35 10.67 -7.74 -12.83
N VAL A 36 10.37 -7.52 -11.55
CA VAL A 36 11.37 -7.20 -10.53
C VAL A 36 11.49 -8.44 -9.66
N ASP A 37 12.59 -9.16 -9.75
CA ASP A 37 12.70 -10.53 -9.26
C ASP A 37 11.60 -11.41 -9.87
N ARG A 38 10.72 -11.95 -9.06
CA ARG A 38 9.54 -12.73 -9.50
C ARG A 38 8.24 -11.90 -9.60
N TRP A 39 8.30 -10.60 -9.33
CA TRP A 39 7.13 -9.74 -9.23
C TRP A 39 6.80 -9.09 -10.56
N GLN A 40 5.56 -9.25 -10.99
CA GLN A 40 4.95 -8.56 -12.12
C GLN A 40 4.10 -7.37 -11.64
N ALA A 41 3.63 -6.56 -12.58
CA ALA A 41 2.75 -5.42 -12.25
C ALA A 41 1.52 -5.84 -11.44
N ARG A 42 0.87 -6.96 -11.81
CA ARG A 42 -0.28 -7.47 -11.08
C ARG A 42 0.03 -7.85 -9.62
N ASP A 43 1.23 -8.35 -9.36
CA ASP A 43 1.65 -8.72 -8.00
C ASP A 43 1.80 -7.49 -7.10
N VAL A 44 2.23 -6.37 -7.65
CA VAL A 44 2.29 -5.08 -6.95
C VAL A 44 0.89 -4.61 -6.55
N LEU A 45 -0.09 -4.72 -7.45
CA LEU A 45 -1.48 -4.38 -7.12
C LEU A 45 -2.03 -5.24 -5.97
N MET A 46 -1.83 -6.55 -6.04
CA MET A 46 -2.24 -7.48 -4.97
C MET A 46 -1.62 -7.14 -3.62
N HIS A 47 -0.33 -6.83 -3.60
CA HIS A 47 0.40 -6.39 -2.43
C HIS A 47 -0.26 -5.16 -1.77
N PHE A 48 -0.61 -4.15 -2.56
CA PHE A 48 -1.21 -2.94 -2.04
C PHE A 48 -2.67 -3.09 -1.60
N ILE A 49 -3.44 -3.99 -2.20
CA ILE A 49 -4.78 -4.31 -1.69
C ILE A 49 -4.70 -4.70 -0.21
N TYR A 50 -3.84 -5.66 0.11
CA TYR A 50 -3.68 -6.12 1.49
C TYR A 50 -3.15 -5.03 2.42
N PHE A 51 -2.05 -4.36 2.05
CA PHE A 51 -1.39 -3.42 2.96
C PHE A 51 -2.19 -2.12 3.15
N HIS A 52 -2.98 -1.71 2.18
CA HIS A 52 -3.93 -0.61 2.39
C HIS A 52 -5.03 -1.01 3.37
N ASP A 53 -5.63 -2.17 3.21
CA ASP A 53 -6.67 -2.65 4.12
C ASP A 53 -6.12 -2.91 5.54
N ALA A 54 -4.96 -3.53 5.66
CA ALA A 54 -4.32 -3.75 6.97
C ALA A 54 -4.05 -2.43 7.70
N THR A 55 -3.61 -1.41 6.97
CA THR A 55 -3.40 -0.07 7.53
C THR A 55 -4.73 0.56 7.98
N ALA A 56 -5.78 0.45 7.16
CA ALA A 56 -7.11 0.95 7.51
C ALA A 56 -7.67 0.28 8.77
N TRP A 57 -7.55 -1.04 8.88
CA TRP A 57 -7.96 -1.79 10.07
C TRP A 57 -7.19 -1.36 11.31
N GLY A 58 -5.87 -1.20 11.18
CA GLY A 58 -5.03 -0.72 12.28
C GLY A 58 -5.41 0.69 12.75
N LEU A 59 -5.69 1.59 11.82
CA LEU A 59 -6.15 2.96 12.14
C LEU A 59 -7.50 2.96 12.86
N GLN A 60 -8.45 2.15 12.39
CA GLN A 60 -9.76 2.02 13.03
C GLN A 60 -9.64 1.43 14.44
N ALA A 61 -8.83 0.38 14.60
CA ALA A 61 -8.59 -0.21 15.93
C ALA A 61 -7.95 0.81 16.88
N ALA A 62 -6.95 1.55 16.42
CA ALA A 62 -6.31 2.60 17.23
C ALA A 62 -7.27 3.70 17.64
N ALA A 63 -8.17 4.11 16.76
CA ALA A 63 -9.20 5.12 17.05
C ALA A 63 -10.18 4.64 18.12
N LEU A 64 -10.44 3.33 18.20
CA LEU A 64 -11.29 2.70 19.21
C LEU A 64 -10.54 2.30 20.49
N GLY A 65 -9.23 2.60 20.58
CA GLY A 65 -8.41 2.23 21.74
C GLY A 65 -7.94 0.77 21.71
N GLY A 66 -8.07 0.08 20.58
CA GLY A 66 -7.64 -1.29 20.39
C GLY A 66 -6.14 -1.43 20.07
N PRO A 67 -5.64 -2.67 19.98
CA PRO A 67 -4.24 -2.94 19.68
C PRO A 67 -3.90 -2.67 18.21
N PRO A 68 -2.60 -2.49 17.88
CA PRO A 68 -2.16 -2.40 16.51
C PRO A 68 -2.54 -3.66 15.70
N TRP A 69 -2.79 -3.51 14.40
CA TRP A 69 -2.93 -4.64 13.50
C TRP A 69 -1.61 -5.44 13.48
N GLN A 70 -1.68 -6.70 13.87
CA GLN A 70 -0.54 -7.60 13.87
C GLN A 70 -0.41 -8.30 12.53
N LEU A 71 0.76 -8.18 11.87
CA LEU A 71 1.03 -8.99 10.70
C LEU A 71 1.01 -10.48 11.07
N PRO A 72 0.21 -11.30 10.37
CA PRO A 72 0.08 -12.73 10.68
C PRO A 72 1.30 -13.55 10.27
N ALA A 73 2.14 -13.02 9.38
CA ALA A 73 3.33 -13.68 8.85
C ALA A 73 4.31 -12.63 8.33
N ASP A 74 5.49 -13.05 7.90
CA ASP A 74 6.43 -12.18 7.21
C ASP A 74 5.87 -11.70 5.85
N ALA A 75 6.46 -10.66 5.30
CA ALA A 75 5.97 -10.02 4.07
C ALA A 75 5.95 -10.99 2.87
N ASP A 76 6.96 -11.86 2.73
CA ASP A 76 7.03 -12.80 1.61
C ASP A 76 5.89 -13.82 1.68
N THR A 77 5.60 -14.35 2.86
CA THR A 77 4.48 -15.26 3.07
C THR A 77 3.15 -14.59 2.77
N ILE A 78 2.95 -13.37 3.26
CA ILE A 78 1.73 -12.58 2.99
C ILE A 78 1.57 -12.37 1.48
N ASN A 79 2.63 -11.97 0.80
CA ASN A 79 2.60 -11.73 -0.63
C ASN A 79 2.25 -12.99 -1.43
N GLU A 80 2.80 -14.14 -1.04
CA GLU A 80 2.48 -15.41 -1.70
C GLU A 80 1.03 -15.82 -1.46
N VAL A 81 0.51 -15.61 -0.25
CA VAL A 81 -0.92 -15.82 0.05
C VAL A 81 -1.78 -14.93 -0.83
N CYS A 82 -1.46 -13.64 -0.94
CA CYS A 82 -2.17 -12.71 -1.80
C CYS A 82 -2.17 -13.17 -3.27
N ARG A 83 -1.02 -13.63 -3.78
CA ARG A 83 -0.92 -14.15 -5.14
C ARG A 83 -1.87 -15.32 -5.39
N ARG A 84 -1.97 -16.24 -4.44
CA ARG A 84 -2.87 -17.40 -4.53
C ARG A 84 -4.34 -17.01 -4.44
N LEU A 85 -4.68 -16.11 -3.51
CA LEU A 85 -6.06 -15.66 -3.33
C LEU A 85 -6.58 -14.88 -4.54
N HIS A 86 -5.73 -14.11 -5.20
CA HIS A 86 -6.08 -13.27 -6.34
C HIS A 86 -5.74 -13.91 -7.71
N ALA A 87 -5.34 -15.19 -7.74
CA ALA A 87 -4.81 -15.84 -8.93
C ALA A 87 -5.76 -15.83 -10.14
N HIS A 88 -7.06 -15.85 -9.88
CA HIS A 88 -8.10 -15.91 -10.92
C HIS A 88 -8.70 -14.54 -11.27
N GLU A 89 -8.25 -13.48 -10.63
CA GLU A 89 -8.76 -12.13 -10.89
C GLU A 89 -8.05 -11.49 -12.07
N SER A 90 -8.81 -10.75 -12.86
CA SER A 90 -8.29 -9.96 -13.97
C SER A 90 -7.52 -8.74 -13.45
N PHE A 91 -6.73 -8.15 -14.35
CA PHE A 91 -6.01 -6.90 -14.03
C PHE A 91 -6.98 -5.77 -13.68
N ASP A 92 -8.12 -5.67 -14.38
CA ASP A 92 -9.14 -4.67 -14.09
C ASP A 92 -9.80 -4.87 -12.72
N GLU A 93 -10.06 -6.12 -12.35
CA GLU A 93 -10.57 -6.44 -11.01
C GLU A 93 -9.57 -6.04 -9.92
N LEU A 94 -8.28 -6.31 -10.13
CA LEU A 94 -7.23 -5.90 -9.18
C LEU A 94 -7.12 -4.38 -9.07
N LEU A 95 -7.18 -3.65 -10.20
CA LEU A 95 -7.19 -2.18 -10.18
C LEU A 95 -8.37 -1.63 -9.41
N LEU A 96 -9.56 -2.18 -9.63
CA LEU A 96 -10.75 -1.77 -8.90
C LEU A 96 -10.60 -2.00 -7.39
N GLN A 97 -10.10 -3.16 -7.00
CA GLN A 97 -9.89 -3.50 -5.58
C GLN A 97 -8.86 -2.59 -4.92
N VAL A 98 -7.77 -2.24 -5.60
CA VAL A 98 -6.80 -1.26 -5.08
C VAL A 98 -7.45 0.10 -4.87
N LYS A 99 -8.23 0.58 -5.83
CA LYS A 99 -8.95 1.86 -5.70
C LYS A 99 -9.90 1.85 -4.51
N GLN A 100 -10.61 0.74 -4.31
CA GLN A 100 -11.52 0.57 -3.17
C GLN A 100 -10.76 0.49 -1.84
N ALA A 101 -9.65 -0.25 -1.78
CA ALA A 101 -8.81 -0.35 -0.60
C ALA A 101 -8.20 1.02 -0.23
N HIS A 102 -7.74 1.78 -1.23
CA HIS A 102 -7.26 3.14 -1.02
C HIS A 102 -8.36 4.06 -0.49
N ALA A 103 -9.57 3.99 -1.03
CA ALA A 103 -10.71 4.77 -0.54
C ALA A 103 -11.04 4.44 0.93
N ARG A 104 -11.00 3.17 1.32
CA ARG A 104 -11.17 2.75 2.72
C ARG A 104 -10.08 3.31 3.62
N LEU A 105 -8.83 3.29 3.18
CA LEU A 105 -7.72 3.85 3.92
C LEU A 105 -7.87 5.37 4.11
N VAL A 106 -8.20 6.09 3.05
CA VAL A 106 -8.46 7.54 3.11
C VAL A 106 -9.58 7.85 4.11
N GLN A 107 -10.66 7.09 4.07
CA GLN A 107 -11.78 7.25 5.00
C GLN A 107 -11.35 6.99 6.45
N ALA A 108 -10.55 5.95 6.69
CA ALA A 108 -10.03 5.63 8.02
C ALA A 108 -9.07 6.70 8.57
N ALA A 109 -8.27 7.30 7.70
CA ALA A 109 -7.26 8.29 8.08
C ALA A 109 -7.81 9.71 8.22
N ARG A 110 -8.81 10.07 7.41
CA ARG A 110 -9.36 11.44 7.38
C ARG A 110 -10.01 11.78 8.71
N GLY A 111 -9.52 12.86 9.32
CA GLY A 111 -10.03 13.32 10.61
C GLY A 111 -9.69 12.42 11.80
N SER A 112 -8.87 11.40 11.62
CA SER A 112 -8.47 10.51 12.71
C SER A 112 -7.59 11.24 13.73
N SER A 113 -7.93 11.15 15.00
CA SER A 113 -7.09 11.61 16.11
C SER A 113 -6.02 10.57 16.51
N ALA A 114 -6.01 9.41 15.85
CA ALA A 114 -5.18 8.26 16.21
C ALA A 114 -3.95 8.07 15.32
N LEU A 115 -3.65 9.01 14.40
CA LEU A 115 -2.52 8.87 13.48
C LEU A 115 -1.15 8.81 14.19
N ASP A 116 -1.03 9.39 15.37
CA ASP A 116 0.21 9.31 16.16
C ASP A 116 0.26 8.10 17.10
N LYS A 117 -0.77 7.26 17.10
CA LYS A 117 -0.80 6.02 17.87
C LYS A 117 -0.25 4.84 17.03
N PRO A 118 0.31 3.81 17.69
CA PRO A 118 0.65 2.56 17.00
C PRO A 118 -0.57 1.95 16.35
N CYS A 119 -0.51 1.71 15.03
CA CYS A 119 -1.61 1.12 14.29
C CYS A 119 -1.24 -0.21 13.62
N PHE A 120 0.05 -0.49 13.52
CA PHE A 120 0.56 -1.63 12.76
C PHE A 120 1.76 -2.24 13.49
N ARG A 121 1.80 -3.57 13.60
CA ARG A 121 2.90 -4.30 14.23
C ARG A 121 3.52 -5.29 13.27
N ARG A 122 4.82 -5.20 13.07
CA ARG A 122 5.60 -6.15 12.28
C ARG A 122 5.84 -7.45 13.03
N THR A 123 6.25 -8.48 12.33
CA THR A 123 6.54 -9.80 12.91
C THR A 123 7.68 -9.78 13.93
N ASN A 124 8.60 -8.82 13.82
CA ASN A 124 9.68 -8.63 14.79
C ASN A 124 9.23 -7.86 16.06
N GLY A 125 7.95 -7.51 16.17
CA GLY A 125 7.38 -6.78 17.29
C GLY A 125 7.45 -5.26 17.18
N GLU A 126 8.13 -4.72 16.17
CA GLU A 126 8.19 -3.27 15.94
C GLU A 126 6.80 -2.73 15.61
N THR A 127 6.43 -1.64 16.28
CA THR A 127 5.17 -0.95 16.01
C THR A 127 5.40 0.31 15.18
N ILE A 128 4.43 0.61 14.33
CA ILE A 128 4.46 1.75 13.43
C ILE A 128 3.18 2.57 13.63
N THR A 129 3.32 3.88 13.75
CA THR A 129 2.18 4.79 13.85
C THR A 129 1.45 4.92 12.52
N GLY A 130 0.21 5.41 12.57
CA GLY A 130 -0.56 5.72 11.36
C GLY A 130 0.16 6.68 10.45
N ARG A 131 0.75 7.73 11.01
CA ARG A 131 1.57 8.71 10.29
C ARG A 131 2.72 8.06 9.53
N GLN A 132 3.51 7.25 10.20
CA GLN A 132 4.61 6.50 9.58
C GLN A 132 4.12 5.56 8.47
N ARG A 133 2.95 4.91 8.67
CA ARG A 133 2.37 4.04 7.64
C ARG A 133 1.98 4.79 6.37
N LEU A 134 1.39 5.98 6.49
CA LEU A 134 1.04 6.79 5.33
C LEU A 134 2.30 7.19 4.54
N GLU A 135 3.37 7.58 5.22
CA GLU A 135 4.65 7.90 4.59
C GLU A 135 5.27 6.68 3.89
N VAL A 136 5.27 5.53 4.56
CA VAL A 136 5.82 4.28 4.00
C VAL A 136 5.04 3.85 2.76
N LEU A 137 3.71 3.89 2.80
CA LEU A 137 2.88 3.51 1.66
C LEU A 137 3.13 4.41 0.44
N ALA A 138 3.19 5.72 0.63
CA ALA A 138 3.48 6.65 -0.46
C ALA A 138 4.84 6.35 -1.12
N ARG A 139 5.87 6.13 -0.32
CA ARG A 139 7.20 5.78 -0.80
C ARG A 139 7.22 4.44 -1.53
N HIS A 140 6.57 3.40 -0.98
CA HIS A 140 6.49 2.06 -1.56
C HIS A 140 5.82 2.07 -2.94
N TRP A 141 4.71 2.78 -3.11
CA TRP A 141 4.05 2.93 -4.41
C TRP A 141 5.02 3.48 -5.46
N ALA A 142 5.69 4.57 -5.14
CA ALA A 142 6.63 5.22 -6.05
C ALA A 142 7.82 4.30 -6.38
N GLU A 143 8.37 3.60 -5.40
CA GLU A 143 9.49 2.67 -5.57
C GLU A 143 9.14 1.51 -6.49
N HIS A 144 8.02 0.83 -6.26
CA HIS A 144 7.60 -0.30 -7.08
C HIS A 144 7.36 0.08 -8.54
N VAL A 145 6.76 1.24 -8.79
CA VAL A 145 6.56 1.73 -10.18
C VAL A 145 7.90 2.03 -10.84
N ARG A 146 8.83 2.69 -10.14
CA ARG A 146 10.18 2.96 -10.68
C ARG A 146 10.94 1.67 -11.00
N GLU A 147 10.84 0.67 -10.15
CA GLU A 147 11.47 -0.64 -10.35
C GLU A 147 10.92 -1.34 -11.59
N LEU A 148 9.59 -1.35 -11.77
CA LEU A 148 8.95 -1.92 -12.97
C LEU A 148 9.33 -1.16 -14.23
N GLN A 149 9.36 0.16 -14.18
CA GLN A 149 9.77 0.98 -15.32
C GLN A 149 11.24 0.75 -15.70
N ALA A 150 12.13 0.64 -14.71
CA ALA A 150 13.53 0.34 -14.93
C ALA A 150 13.72 -1.07 -15.54
N ALA A 151 13.02 -2.08 -15.01
CA ALA A 151 13.05 -3.44 -15.53
C ALA A 151 12.55 -3.51 -16.99
N ALA A 152 11.53 -2.74 -17.34
CA ALA A 152 11.01 -2.67 -18.71
C ALA A 152 12.04 -2.09 -19.71
N LYS A 153 12.89 -1.17 -19.29
CA LYS A 153 13.95 -0.59 -20.13
C LYS A 153 15.10 -1.55 -20.39
N THR A 154 15.37 -2.49 -19.47
CA THR A 154 16.49 -3.43 -19.58
C THR A 154 16.10 -4.75 -20.23
N GLY A 155 14.79 -5.06 -20.31
CA GLY A 155 14.26 -6.31 -20.86
C GLY A 155 13.82 -6.24 -22.32
N GLY A 156 14.14 -5.12 -22.98
CA GLY A 156 13.80 -4.90 -24.41
C GLY A 156 14.76 -5.61 -25.36
#